data_9ffc85745cfb966d3328401ff551908f
#
_entry.id   9ffc85745cfb966d3328401ff551908f
#
_cell.length_a   1.000
_cell.length_b   1.000
_cell.length_c   1.000
_cell.angle_alpha   90.00
_cell.angle_beta   90.00
_cell.angle_gamma   90.00
#
_symmetry.space_group_name_H-M   'P 1'
#
loop_
_entity.id
_entity.type
_entity.pdbx_description
1 polymer ?
#
loop_
_entity_poly.entity_id
_entity_poly.type
_entity_poly.pdbx_seq_one_letter_code
_entity_poly.pdbx_strand_id
1 'polypeptide(L)'
;RRQRQMCIRDRCWRAGEIVLERCLAEDLDESLCLEKSELAKKNYIDGGNFGHWALSGVEPEDWLNSGQCNDCFVPAFNMRPKGSVQYALASRKFYEDKIVQFDFGFIASSDNHRSKPGTGYKAIDRLLTTEANGAASPFVRSNFFPYEEKTIDSRKVIPEEINTPSELTMYEAERQSSFFTTGGLAAVHVNSRSREGIWEGFKNKETYATSGPQILLWFDLITTAETFPMGSKISSERNPVFEVKAIGSFKQKPGCPEFNLSNADATRLKKICKGECYNPSEERRNITRIEVVKITPQNYNDEPIGPLIKDAWKVFECEPSQEGCKIRFTDKDFLKDGRDSVYYVRAIEEPSLRVNGDNLRCEYDDEGNCVKVNICHGSYLTDKNDNCLAPSE
;
A
#
# COMPACT_ATOMS: atom_id res chain seq x y z
N ARG A 1 12.25 9.38 7.61
CA ARG A 1 12.51 10.69 6.96
C ARG A 1 12.87 10.52 5.47
N ARG A 2 13.86 9.70 5.09
CA ARG A 2 14.26 9.53 3.66
C ARG A 2 13.13 9.07 2.75
N GLN A 3 12.34 8.08 3.13
CA GLN A 3 11.26 7.54 2.27
C GLN A 3 10.06 8.47 2.15
N ARG A 4 9.64 9.14 3.24
CA ARG A 4 8.61 10.18 3.14
C ARG A 4 9.09 11.35 2.28
N GLN A 5 10.38 11.69 2.35
CA GLN A 5 10.97 12.68 1.46
C GLN A 5 11.04 12.20 0.00
N MET A 6 11.26 10.90 -0.27
CA MET A 6 11.28 10.37 -1.63
C MET A 6 9.88 10.33 -2.25
N CYS A 7 8.88 9.76 -1.58
CA CYS A 7 7.52 9.75 -2.12
C CYS A 7 6.94 11.16 -2.32
N ILE A 8 7.20 12.09 -1.42
CA ILE A 8 6.82 13.51 -1.59
C ILE A 8 7.68 14.16 -2.68
N ARG A 9 8.96 13.83 -2.74
CA ARG A 9 9.90 14.38 -3.70
C ARG A 9 9.53 13.97 -5.14
N ASP A 10 9.22 12.70 -5.37
CA ASP A 10 8.82 12.21 -6.67
C ASP A 10 7.53 12.89 -7.15
N ARG A 11 6.55 13.07 -6.27
CA ARG A 11 5.32 13.77 -6.60
C ARG A 11 5.53 15.26 -6.84
N CYS A 12 6.29 15.94 -6.00
CA CYS A 12 6.54 17.36 -6.19
C CYS A 12 7.36 17.61 -7.47
N TRP A 13 8.30 16.70 -7.79
CA TRP A 13 9.03 16.75 -9.06
C TRP A 13 8.07 16.61 -10.23
N ARG A 14 7.23 15.58 -10.20
CA ARG A 14 6.25 15.35 -11.26
C ARG A 14 5.23 16.48 -11.37
N ALA A 15 4.80 17.07 -10.28
CA ALA A 15 3.94 18.26 -10.31
C ALA A 15 4.58 19.40 -11.11
N GLY A 16 5.87 19.65 -10.89
CA GLY A 16 6.60 20.64 -11.68
C GLY A 16 6.72 20.27 -13.16
N GLU A 17 6.99 19.01 -13.45
CA GLU A 17 7.07 18.51 -14.83
C GLU A 17 5.76 18.65 -15.58
N ILE A 18 4.63 18.30 -14.96
CA ILE A 18 3.28 18.46 -15.54
C ILE A 18 3.02 19.93 -15.89
N VAL A 19 3.35 20.86 -15.00
CA VAL A 19 3.18 22.29 -15.27
C VAL A 19 4.09 22.75 -16.40
N LEU A 20 5.35 22.29 -16.42
CA LEU A 20 6.30 22.62 -17.48
C LEU A 20 5.80 22.12 -18.84
N GLU A 21 5.42 20.85 -18.94
CA GLU A 21 4.91 20.22 -20.16
C GLU A 21 3.69 20.97 -20.71
N ARG A 22 2.73 21.32 -19.85
CA ARG A 22 1.53 22.07 -20.25
C ARG A 22 1.87 23.49 -20.71
N CYS A 23 2.76 24.17 -20.00
CA CYS A 23 3.15 25.54 -20.28
C CYS A 23 3.88 25.64 -21.62
N LEU A 24 4.80 24.73 -21.91
CA LEU A 24 5.50 24.68 -23.20
C LEU A 24 4.55 24.30 -24.35
N ALA A 25 3.54 23.46 -24.08
CA ALA A 25 2.53 23.10 -25.08
C ALA A 25 1.62 24.27 -25.49
N GLU A 26 1.52 25.32 -24.67
CA GLU A 26 0.80 26.57 -24.97
C GLU A 26 1.70 27.63 -25.60
N ASP A 27 2.92 27.25 -26.06
CA ASP A 27 3.91 28.14 -26.69
C ASP A 27 4.27 29.37 -25.82
N LEU A 28 4.23 29.24 -24.50
CA LEU A 28 4.64 30.27 -23.57
C LEU A 28 6.19 30.32 -23.43
N ASP A 29 6.68 31.43 -22.94
CA ASP A 29 8.10 31.64 -22.70
C ASP A 29 8.71 30.57 -21.76
N GLU A 30 9.82 29.97 -22.16
CA GLU A 30 10.46 28.87 -21.42
C GLU A 30 10.88 29.29 -20.01
N SER A 31 11.37 30.51 -19.82
CA SER A 31 11.76 31.02 -18.51
C SER A 31 10.56 31.14 -17.58
N LEU A 32 9.43 31.60 -18.10
CA LEU A 32 8.16 31.64 -17.37
C LEU A 32 7.68 30.23 -17.01
N CYS A 33 7.79 29.28 -17.94
CA CYS A 33 7.39 27.90 -17.71
C CYS A 33 8.24 27.21 -16.64
N LEU A 34 9.53 27.48 -16.61
CA LEU A 34 10.43 27.01 -15.55
C LEU A 34 10.07 27.59 -14.18
N GLU A 35 9.77 28.90 -14.12
CA GLU A 35 9.32 29.55 -12.87
C GLU A 35 8.04 28.90 -12.34
N LYS A 36 7.03 28.71 -13.20
CA LYS A 36 5.77 28.04 -12.85
C LYS A 36 6.01 26.61 -12.38
N SER A 37 6.91 25.87 -13.00
CA SER A 37 7.30 24.51 -12.61
C SER A 37 7.89 24.47 -11.20
N GLU A 38 8.83 25.36 -10.89
CA GLU A 38 9.43 25.43 -9.55
C GLU A 38 8.40 25.85 -8.48
N LEU A 39 7.48 26.77 -8.84
CA LEU A 39 6.39 27.14 -7.96
C LEU A 39 5.45 25.93 -7.66
N ALA A 40 5.14 25.11 -8.67
CA ALA A 40 4.33 23.92 -8.51
C ALA A 40 4.98 22.91 -7.55
N LYS A 41 6.29 22.66 -7.72
CA LYS A 41 7.06 21.81 -6.79
C LYS A 41 6.99 22.32 -5.35
N LYS A 42 7.19 23.62 -5.18
CA LYS A 42 7.15 24.27 -3.86
C LYS A 42 5.74 24.17 -3.24
N ASN A 43 4.70 24.51 -3.99
CA ASN A 43 3.32 24.44 -3.53
C ASN A 43 2.95 23.02 -3.08
N TYR A 44 3.41 22.00 -3.83
CA TYR A 44 3.17 20.61 -3.50
C TYR A 44 3.83 20.21 -2.17
N ILE A 45 5.07 20.65 -1.95
CA ILE A 45 5.78 20.41 -0.68
C ILE A 45 5.09 21.11 0.48
N ASP A 46 4.74 22.39 0.30
CA ASP A 46 4.13 23.24 1.32
C ASP A 46 2.69 22.83 1.66
N GLY A 47 1.96 22.25 0.69
CA GLY A 47 0.60 21.77 0.86
C GLY A 47 0.48 20.56 1.81
N GLY A 48 1.57 19.84 2.09
CA GLY A 48 1.57 18.72 3.02
C GLY A 48 0.58 17.61 2.62
N ASN A 49 -0.40 17.30 3.46
CA ASN A 49 -1.43 16.31 3.17
C ASN A 49 -2.40 16.77 2.08
N PHE A 50 -2.50 18.06 1.83
CA PHE A 50 -3.29 18.68 0.77
C PHE A 50 -2.48 18.97 -0.50
N GLY A 51 -1.21 18.53 -0.55
CA GLY A 51 -0.28 18.84 -1.64
C GLY A 51 -0.77 18.43 -3.03
N HIS A 52 -1.66 17.46 -3.12
CA HIS A 52 -2.26 17.05 -4.39
C HIS A 52 -3.09 18.15 -5.08
N TRP A 53 -3.55 19.11 -4.31
CA TRP A 53 -4.38 20.24 -4.77
C TRP A 53 -3.57 21.42 -5.25
N ALA A 54 -2.28 21.36 -5.05
CA ALA A 54 -1.37 22.38 -5.56
C ALA A 54 -1.32 22.41 -7.09
N LEU A 55 -1.98 21.46 -7.76
CA LEU A 55 -1.95 21.27 -9.20
C LEU A 55 -3.35 20.93 -9.73
N SER A 56 -4.00 21.89 -10.36
CA SER A 56 -5.37 21.75 -10.88
C SER A 56 -5.44 20.84 -12.10
N GLY A 57 -6.56 20.10 -12.23
CA GLY A 57 -6.89 19.33 -13.43
C GLY A 57 -5.88 18.24 -13.78
N VAL A 58 -5.17 17.69 -12.79
CA VAL A 58 -4.26 16.54 -12.96
C VAL A 58 -5.07 15.27 -12.84
N GLU A 59 -4.92 14.41 -13.83
CA GLU A 59 -5.52 13.08 -13.83
C GLU A 59 -4.52 12.07 -13.24
N PRO A 60 -4.98 10.91 -12.75
CA PRO A 60 -4.09 9.89 -12.19
C PRO A 60 -2.95 9.48 -13.13
N GLU A 61 -3.22 9.42 -14.42
CA GLU A 61 -2.27 9.05 -15.47
C GLU A 61 -1.16 10.09 -15.64
N ASP A 62 -1.44 11.36 -15.40
CA ASP A 62 -0.44 12.42 -15.46
C ASP A 62 0.67 12.22 -14.43
N TRP A 63 0.39 11.48 -13.34
CA TRP A 63 1.36 11.22 -12.27
C TRP A 63 2.39 10.16 -12.60
N LEU A 64 2.23 9.39 -13.69
CA LEU A 64 3.15 8.32 -14.09
C LEU A 64 3.41 7.33 -12.92
N ASN A 65 4.70 7.16 -12.63
CA ASN A 65 5.18 6.39 -11.47
C ASN A 65 5.21 7.16 -10.16
N SER A 66 4.84 8.44 -10.17
CA SER A 66 4.98 9.30 -9.00
C SER A 66 4.15 8.81 -7.83
N GLY A 67 4.77 8.78 -6.66
CA GLY A 67 4.16 8.26 -5.44
C GLY A 67 4.27 6.75 -5.27
N GLN A 68 4.78 6.01 -6.23
CA GLN A 68 5.22 4.63 -6.04
C GLN A 68 6.62 4.61 -5.46
N CYS A 69 6.80 3.88 -4.39
CA CYS A 69 8.15 3.64 -3.89
C CYS A 69 8.72 2.41 -4.58
N ASN A 70 9.82 2.55 -5.30
CA ASN A 70 10.53 1.41 -5.86
C ASN A 70 11.23 0.58 -4.79
N ASP A 71 11.50 1.21 -3.65
CA ASP A 71 12.21 0.66 -2.49
C ASP A 71 11.41 0.78 -1.19
N CYS A 72 10.06 0.82 -1.28
CA CYS A 72 9.16 1.02 -0.15
C CYS A 72 9.19 -0.06 0.91
N PHE A 73 9.83 -1.18 0.65
CA PHE A 73 10.02 -2.24 1.64
C PHE A 73 11.16 -1.93 2.61
N VAL A 74 11.93 -0.91 2.35
CA VAL A 74 12.84 -0.37 3.36
C VAL A 74 11.99 0.33 4.42
N PRO A 75 12.18 0.02 5.71
CA PRO A 75 11.24 0.34 6.78
C PRO A 75 10.95 1.83 6.89
N ALA A 76 9.86 2.24 6.26
CA ALA A 76 9.44 3.64 6.23
C ALA A 76 8.84 4.10 7.54
N PHE A 77 8.35 3.18 8.34
CA PHE A 77 7.42 3.51 9.41
C PHE A 77 8.06 3.64 10.77
N ASN A 78 9.17 2.96 11.03
CA ASN A 78 9.96 3.20 12.22
C ASN A 78 10.55 4.61 12.29
N MET A 79 10.58 5.31 11.16
CA MET A 79 11.14 6.65 11.04
C MET A 79 10.16 7.77 11.41
N ARG A 80 8.89 7.45 11.67
CA ARG A 80 7.89 8.44 12.10
C ARG A 80 7.69 8.39 13.60
N PRO A 81 8.35 9.25 14.38
CA PRO A 81 8.08 9.35 15.81
C PRO A 81 6.58 9.56 16.04
N LYS A 82 6.00 8.74 16.93
CA LYS A 82 4.57 8.78 17.30
C LYS A 82 3.56 8.42 16.18
N GLY A 83 4.03 8.08 14.98
CA GLY A 83 3.16 7.84 13.82
C GLY A 83 3.23 6.44 13.23
N SER A 84 3.95 5.50 13.83
CA SER A 84 4.05 4.12 13.34
C SER A 84 3.58 3.11 14.38
N VAL A 85 3.11 1.94 13.90
CA VAL A 85 2.73 0.83 14.78
C VAL A 85 3.92 0.31 15.59
N GLN A 86 5.13 0.33 15.03
CA GLN A 86 6.34 -0.03 15.75
C GLN A 86 6.59 0.90 16.92
N TYR A 87 6.43 2.20 16.69
CA TYR A 87 6.57 3.21 17.73
C TYR A 87 5.52 3.01 18.83
N ALA A 88 4.27 2.73 18.45
CA ALA A 88 3.20 2.44 19.40
C ALA A 88 3.51 1.21 20.26
N LEU A 89 3.97 0.10 19.63
CA LEU A 89 4.33 -1.14 20.36
C LEU A 89 5.54 -0.95 21.30
N ALA A 90 6.45 -0.04 20.96
CA ALA A 90 7.59 0.28 21.82
C ALA A 90 7.22 1.23 22.97
N SER A 91 6.14 2.00 22.82
CA SER A 91 5.74 3.01 23.82
C SER A 91 5.04 2.35 25.01
N ARG A 92 5.39 2.80 26.20
CA ARG A 92 4.70 2.50 27.45
C ARG A 92 4.39 3.76 28.23
N LYS A 93 3.29 3.75 28.96
CA LYS A 93 2.97 4.78 29.94
C LYS A 93 2.97 4.16 31.32
N PHE A 94 3.78 4.75 32.20
CA PHE A 94 3.98 4.28 33.56
C PHE A 94 3.14 5.13 34.53
N TYR A 95 2.29 4.49 35.28
CA TYR A 95 1.54 5.05 36.39
C TYR A 95 2.06 4.42 37.69
N GLU A 96 1.70 4.97 38.84
CA GLU A 96 2.15 4.46 40.14
C GLU A 96 1.76 2.98 40.37
N ASP A 97 0.60 2.59 39.87
CA ASP A 97 -0.02 1.27 40.11
C ASP A 97 -0.02 0.36 38.88
N LYS A 98 0.28 0.87 37.68
CA LYS A 98 0.20 0.10 36.43
C LYS A 98 1.05 0.63 35.31
N ILE A 99 1.36 -0.29 34.40
CA ILE A 99 1.99 0.03 33.11
C ILE A 99 0.93 -0.17 32.02
N VAL A 100 0.75 0.82 31.15
CA VAL A 100 -0.11 0.74 29.99
C VAL A 100 0.74 0.61 28.73
N GLN A 101 0.43 -0.38 27.91
CA GLN A 101 1.12 -0.70 26.67
C GLN A 101 0.09 -1.05 25.61
N PHE A 102 0.40 -0.74 24.36
CA PHE A 102 -0.37 -1.23 23.22
C PHE A 102 -0.16 -2.74 23.01
N ASP A 103 -1.25 -3.44 22.78
CA ASP A 103 -1.26 -4.89 22.54
C ASP A 103 -2.31 -5.19 21.46
N PHE A 104 -1.88 -5.21 20.19
CA PHE A 104 -2.75 -5.42 19.04
C PHE A 104 -2.11 -6.36 18.01
N GLY A 105 -2.96 -6.97 17.16
CA GLY A 105 -2.55 -7.67 15.95
C GLY A 105 -2.52 -6.73 14.74
N PHE A 106 -2.01 -7.23 13.62
CA PHE A 106 -1.92 -6.48 12.38
C PHE A 106 -3.00 -6.92 11.41
N ILE A 107 -3.67 -5.95 10.81
CA ILE A 107 -4.54 -6.13 9.66
C ILE A 107 -4.26 -5.03 8.64
N ALA A 108 -4.58 -5.27 7.39
CA ALA A 108 -4.56 -4.27 6.34
C ALA A 108 -5.90 -4.23 5.61
N SER A 109 -6.10 -3.18 4.85
CA SER A 109 -7.30 -2.95 4.06
C SER A 109 -6.94 -2.21 2.78
N SER A 110 -7.79 -2.34 1.77
CA SER A 110 -7.67 -1.61 0.51
C SER A 110 -8.25 -0.19 0.59
N ASP A 111 -8.93 0.16 1.67
CA ASP A 111 -9.75 1.38 1.79
C ASP A 111 -10.79 1.52 0.67
N ASN A 112 -11.25 0.42 0.10
CA ASN A 112 -12.20 0.42 -1.01
C ASN A 112 -13.62 0.69 -0.52
N HIS A 113 -14.20 1.83 -0.88
CA HIS A 113 -15.55 2.26 -0.52
C HIS A 113 -16.64 1.73 -1.47
N ARG A 114 -16.29 0.90 -2.43
CA ARG A 114 -17.23 0.34 -3.43
C ARG A 114 -17.63 -1.11 -3.15
N SER A 115 -17.44 -1.58 -1.93
CA SER A 115 -17.72 -2.97 -1.52
C SER A 115 -17.03 -4.03 -2.39
N LYS A 116 -15.80 -3.75 -2.80
CA LYS A 116 -14.95 -4.63 -3.61
C LYS A 116 -13.66 -4.96 -2.87
N PRO A 117 -13.70 -5.76 -1.81
CA PRO A 117 -12.50 -6.12 -1.07
C PRO A 117 -11.54 -6.93 -1.94
N GLY A 118 -10.26 -6.83 -1.66
CA GLY A 118 -9.24 -7.64 -2.31
C GLY A 118 -8.93 -7.25 -3.75
N THR A 119 -9.12 -6.01 -4.14
CA THR A 119 -8.87 -5.51 -5.50
C THR A 119 -7.39 -5.49 -5.92
N GLY A 120 -6.49 -5.90 -5.05
CA GLY A 120 -5.05 -5.87 -5.28
C GLY A 120 -4.42 -7.10 -5.94
N TYR A 121 -5.18 -8.07 -6.41
CA TYR A 121 -4.67 -9.36 -6.89
C TYR A 121 -4.18 -9.38 -8.35
N LYS A 122 -4.60 -8.42 -9.18
CA LYS A 122 -4.12 -8.24 -10.56
C LYS A 122 -3.63 -6.83 -10.81
N ALA A 123 -2.69 -6.66 -11.71
CA ALA A 123 -2.20 -5.36 -12.13
C ALA A 123 -3.16 -4.66 -13.12
N ILE A 124 -4.04 -5.40 -13.76
CA ILE A 124 -4.96 -4.95 -14.81
C ILE A 124 -6.19 -4.28 -14.20
N ASP A 125 -6.64 -3.18 -14.80
CA ASP A 125 -7.88 -2.45 -14.49
C ASP A 125 -8.07 -2.03 -13.03
N ARG A 126 -6.99 -1.88 -12.27
CA ARG A 126 -7.07 -1.44 -10.88
C ARG A 126 -7.56 -0.01 -10.74
N LEU A 127 -7.26 0.86 -11.69
CA LEU A 127 -7.78 2.23 -11.72
C LEU A 127 -9.30 2.24 -11.59
N LEU A 128 -10.00 1.36 -12.32
CA LEU A 128 -11.46 1.26 -12.29
C LEU A 128 -12.03 0.59 -11.04
N THR A 129 -11.18 -0.02 -10.23
CA THR A 129 -11.56 -0.73 -9.00
C THR A 129 -11.03 -0.08 -7.72
N THR A 130 -10.19 0.94 -7.84
CA THR A 130 -9.69 1.76 -6.72
C THR A 130 -10.55 3.01 -6.54
N GLU A 131 -10.34 3.73 -5.45
CA GLU A 131 -10.97 5.03 -5.22
C GLU A 131 -10.38 6.16 -6.10
N ALA A 132 -9.25 5.89 -6.74
CA ALA A 132 -8.52 6.87 -7.55
C ALA A 132 -9.16 7.17 -8.92
N ASN A 133 -10.23 6.50 -9.28
CA ASN A 133 -10.88 6.67 -10.59
C ASN A 133 -11.81 7.87 -10.72
N GLY A 134 -11.76 8.81 -9.77
CA GLY A 134 -12.57 10.03 -9.78
C GLY A 134 -14.05 9.78 -9.53
N ALA A 135 -14.90 10.66 -10.05
CA ALA A 135 -16.34 10.62 -9.85
C ALA A 135 -16.98 9.35 -10.43
N ALA A 136 -17.90 8.76 -9.66
CA ALA A 136 -18.57 7.50 -10.03
C ALA A 136 -19.47 7.58 -11.27
N SER A 137 -19.86 8.80 -11.69
CA SER A 137 -20.68 9.04 -12.86
C SER A 137 -20.51 10.48 -13.36
N PRO A 138 -20.89 10.77 -14.63
CA PRO A 138 -20.90 12.14 -15.16
C PRO A 138 -21.77 13.08 -14.30
N PHE A 139 -22.89 12.60 -13.78
CA PHE A 139 -23.76 13.38 -12.89
C PHE A 139 -23.04 13.78 -11.60
N VAL A 140 -22.35 12.84 -10.95
CA VAL A 140 -21.56 13.13 -9.74
C VAL A 140 -20.44 14.10 -10.08
N ARG A 141 -19.75 13.89 -11.21
CA ARG A 141 -18.67 14.77 -11.67
C ARG A 141 -19.15 16.21 -11.86
N SER A 142 -20.24 16.41 -12.59
CA SER A 142 -20.73 17.76 -12.91
C SER A 142 -21.33 18.51 -11.72
N ASN A 143 -21.89 17.81 -10.73
CA ASN A 143 -22.57 18.44 -9.61
C ASN A 143 -21.71 18.56 -8.34
N PHE A 144 -20.74 17.66 -8.15
CA PHE A 144 -19.93 17.63 -6.93
C PHE A 144 -18.44 17.87 -7.20
N PHE A 145 -18.01 17.68 -8.45
CA PHE A 145 -16.64 17.90 -8.89
C PHE A 145 -16.70 18.70 -10.20
N PRO A 146 -17.01 20.00 -10.14
CA PRO A 146 -17.07 20.81 -11.35
C PRO A 146 -15.73 20.71 -12.06
N TYR A 147 -15.79 20.47 -13.37
CA TYR A 147 -14.63 20.42 -14.22
C TYR A 147 -14.01 21.83 -14.27
N GLU A 148 -12.89 21.99 -13.60
CA GLU A 148 -12.02 23.14 -13.85
C GLU A 148 -11.19 22.83 -15.09
N GLU A 149 -11.10 23.78 -16.01
CA GLU A 149 -10.17 23.69 -17.13
C GLU A 149 -8.77 23.39 -16.59
N LYS A 150 -8.03 22.52 -17.30
CA LYS A 150 -6.64 22.20 -16.95
C LYS A 150 -5.83 23.47 -16.96
N THR A 151 -5.57 24.02 -15.80
CA THR A 151 -4.75 25.23 -15.68
C THR A 151 -3.27 24.85 -15.68
N ILE A 152 -2.46 25.73 -16.24
CA ILE A 152 -0.99 25.61 -16.21
C ILE A 152 -0.39 26.25 -14.95
N ASP A 153 -1.24 26.61 -14.01
CA ASP A 153 -0.85 27.21 -12.75
C ASP A 153 -0.97 26.22 -11.59
N SER A 154 -0.21 26.48 -10.57
CA SER A 154 -0.29 25.78 -9.30
C SER A 154 -0.54 26.79 -8.18
N ARG A 155 -1.47 26.44 -7.28
CA ARG A 155 -1.66 27.19 -6.04
C ARG A 155 -1.65 26.24 -4.86
N LYS A 156 -1.15 26.71 -3.75
CA LYS A 156 -1.27 26.02 -2.48
C LYS A 156 -2.67 26.23 -1.94
N VAL A 157 -3.30 25.12 -1.50
CA VAL A 157 -4.56 25.16 -0.75
C VAL A 157 -4.24 25.03 0.73
N ILE A 158 -4.84 25.89 1.53
CA ILE A 158 -4.72 25.88 2.98
C ILE A 158 -6.06 25.47 3.61
N PRO A 159 -6.05 24.72 4.73
CA PRO A 159 -7.29 24.22 5.36
C PRO A 159 -8.30 25.32 5.71
N GLU A 160 -7.82 26.50 6.01
CA GLU A 160 -8.65 27.67 6.36
C GLU A 160 -9.48 28.20 5.18
N GLU A 161 -9.10 27.87 3.95
CA GLU A 161 -9.84 28.24 2.74
C GLU A 161 -10.98 27.27 2.43
N ILE A 162 -11.09 26.16 3.16
CA ILE A 162 -12.12 25.14 2.97
C ILE A 162 -13.39 25.58 3.71
N ASN A 163 -14.35 26.10 2.97
CA ASN A 163 -15.56 26.70 3.56
C ASN A 163 -16.76 25.75 3.63
N THR A 164 -16.72 24.61 2.91
CA THR A 164 -17.87 23.70 2.85
C THR A 164 -17.44 22.22 2.93
N PRO A 165 -18.30 21.33 3.46
CA PRO A 165 -18.03 19.89 3.44
C PRO A 165 -17.88 19.32 2.02
N SER A 166 -18.50 19.92 1.00
CA SER A 166 -18.34 19.51 -0.39
C SER A 166 -16.97 19.86 -0.94
N GLU A 167 -16.34 20.93 -0.47
CA GLU A 167 -14.95 21.22 -0.79
C GLU A 167 -14.00 20.18 -0.20
N LEU A 168 -14.30 19.66 0.99
CA LEU A 168 -13.55 18.54 1.58
C LEU A 168 -13.60 17.27 0.73
N THR A 169 -14.71 16.98 0.06
CA THR A 169 -14.82 15.83 -0.84
C THR A 169 -14.09 16.04 -2.15
N MET A 170 -13.86 17.28 -2.57
CA MET A 170 -12.96 17.59 -3.68
C MET A 170 -11.50 17.28 -3.35
N TYR A 171 -11.13 17.26 -2.08
CA TYR A 171 -9.80 16.92 -1.58
C TYR A 171 -9.60 15.40 -1.40
N GLU A 172 -10.08 14.60 -2.34
CA GLU A 172 -9.77 13.16 -2.40
C GLU A 172 -8.30 12.89 -2.82
N ALA A 173 -7.47 13.84 -2.61
CA ALA A 173 -6.08 13.85 -3.00
C ALA A 173 -5.32 12.63 -2.47
N GLU A 174 -5.57 12.19 -1.25
CA GLU A 174 -4.95 10.97 -0.73
C GLU A 174 -5.48 9.70 -1.38
N ARG A 175 -6.73 9.69 -1.83
CA ARG A 175 -7.32 8.55 -2.53
C ARG A 175 -6.78 8.39 -3.94
N GLN A 176 -6.37 9.46 -4.57
CA GLN A 176 -5.64 9.39 -5.84
C GLN A 176 -4.33 8.65 -5.67
N SER A 177 -3.73 8.69 -4.48
CA SER A 177 -2.53 7.90 -4.20
C SER A 177 -2.81 6.40 -4.06
N SER A 178 -4.05 5.98 -3.82
CA SER A 178 -4.42 4.57 -3.83
C SER A 178 -4.33 3.95 -5.24
N PHE A 179 -4.32 4.76 -6.28
CA PHE A 179 -4.00 4.35 -7.63
C PHE A 179 -2.60 3.74 -7.74
N PHE A 180 -1.66 4.26 -6.98
CA PHE A 180 -0.27 3.85 -7.01
C PHE A 180 0.07 2.78 -5.96
N THR A 181 -0.84 2.47 -5.05
CA THR A 181 -0.61 1.52 -3.98
C THR A 181 -1.45 0.26 -4.14
N THR A 182 -0.90 -0.87 -3.76
CA THR A 182 -1.65 -2.12 -3.63
C THR A 182 -2.65 -2.02 -2.48
N GLY A 183 -3.87 -2.50 -2.70
CA GLY A 183 -4.83 -2.64 -1.62
C GLY A 183 -4.39 -3.72 -0.63
N GLY A 184 -4.37 -3.39 0.66
CA GLY A 184 -4.04 -4.35 1.69
C GLY A 184 -5.14 -5.38 1.92
N LEU A 185 -4.75 -6.54 2.45
CA LEU A 185 -5.66 -7.60 2.89
C LEU A 185 -5.41 -7.94 4.35
N ALA A 186 -6.47 -8.24 5.08
CA ALA A 186 -6.41 -8.89 6.37
C ALA A 186 -6.47 -10.40 6.19
N ALA A 187 -5.59 -11.13 6.85
CA ALA A 187 -5.65 -12.57 6.96
C ALA A 187 -5.80 -12.97 8.43
N VAL A 188 -6.49 -14.08 8.68
CA VAL A 188 -6.73 -14.61 10.02
C VAL A 188 -6.61 -16.13 10.02
N HIS A 189 -5.89 -16.67 10.99
CA HIS A 189 -5.84 -18.11 11.21
C HIS A 189 -7.06 -18.55 12.00
N VAL A 190 -7.74 -19.58 11.50
CA VAL A 190 -8.98 -20.09 12.12
C VAL A 190 -9.08 -21.59 11.98
N ASN A 191 -9.68 -22.25 12.96
CA ASN A 191 -9.98 -23.68 12.91
C ASN A 191 -11.24 -23.99 12.08
N SER A 192 -12.09 -23.00 11.86
CA SER A 192 -13.29 -23.12 11.04
C SER A 192 -13.63 -21.82 10.36
N ARG A 193 -14.24 -21.88 9.15
CA ARG A 193 -14.74 -20.71 8.41
C ARG A 193 -16.11 -20.25 8.92
N SER A 194 -16.39 -20.46 10.19
CA SER A 194 -17.60 -19.93 10.82
C SER A 194 -17.36 -18.47 11.27
N ARG A 195 -18.44 -17.77 11.54
CA ARG A 195 -18.40 -16.41 12.10
C ARG A 195 -17.68 -16.38 13.45
N GLU A 196 -17.97 -17.36 14.27
CA GLU A 196 -17.38 -17.54 15.59
C GLU A 196 -15.89 -17.81 15.50
N GLY A 197 -15.47 -18.75 14.63
CA GLY A 197 -14.05 -19.06 14.42
C GLY A 197 -13.25 -17.85 13.92
N ILE A 198 -13.82 -17.07 12.98
CA ILE A 198 -13.19 -15.84 12.49
C ILE A 198 -13.07 -14.82 13.63
N TRP A 199 -14.14 -14.64 14.42
CA TRP A 199 -14.14 -13.73 15.57
C TRP A 199 -13.08 -14.10 16.60
N GLU A 200 -12.96 -15.39 16.93
CA GLU A 200 -11.95 -15.89 17.86
C GLU A 200 -10.53 -15.63 17.35
N GLY A 201 -10.26 -15.91 16.08
CA GLY A 201 -8.96 -15.63 15.47
C GLY A 201 -8.59 -14.15 15.56
N PHE A 202 -9.53 -13.24 15.28
CA PHE A 202 -9.32 -11.80 15.46
C PHE A 202 -9.07 -11.44 16.94
N LYS A 203 -9.88 -11.98 17.85
CA LYS A 203 -9.76 -11.73 19.29
C LYS A 203 -8.41 -12.21 19.83
N ASN A 204 -7.94 -13.33 19.37
CA ASN A 204 -6.65 -13.91 19.75
C ASN A 204 -5.46 -13.24 19.03
N LYS A 205 -5.74 -12.31 18.09
CA LYS A 205 -4.71 -11.65 17.27
C LYS A 205 -3.92 -12.62 16.38
N GLU A 206 -4.52 -13.74 16.02
CA GLU A 206 -3.98 -14.70 15.07
C GLU A 206 -4.14 -14.18 13.64
N THR A 207 -3.64 -12.96 13.41
CA THR A 207 -3.87 -12.16 12.20
C THR A 207 -2.57 -11.66 11.63
N TYR A 208 -2.57 -11.48 10.32
CA TYR A 208 -1.51 -10.76 9.63
C TYR A 208 -2.06 -9.91 8.48
N ALA A 209 -1.26 -8.98 8.02
CA ALA A 209 -1.58 -8.07 6.95
C ALA A 209 -0.78 -8.42 5.69
N THR A 210 -1.36 -8.22 4.51
CA THR A 210 -0.61 -8.23 3.25
C THR A 210 -0.77 -6.91 2.52
N SER A 211 0.11 -6.66 1.56
CA SER A 211 0.02 -5.48 0.67
C SER A 211 -0.81 -5.75 -0.60
N GLY A 212 -1.66 -6.79 -0.59
CA GLY A 212 -2.54 -7.18 -1.71
C GLY A 212 -2.36 -8.61 -2.19
N PRO A 213 -1.15 -9.13 -2.36
CA PRO A 213 -0.92 -10.54 -2.66
C PRO A 213 -1.44 -11.45 -1.54
N GLN A 214 -1.99 -12.61 -1.90
CA GLN A 214 -2.51 -13.59 -0.94
C GLN A 214 -1.39 -14.53 -0.46
N ILE A 215 -0.36 -13.97 0.14
CA ILE A 215 0.71 -14.72 0.81
C ILE A 215 0.12 -15.45 2.01
N LEU A 216 0.54 -16.70 2.21
CA LEU A 216 0.24 -17.46 3.43
C LEU A 216 1.44 -17.36 4.38
N LEU A 217 1.18 -17.00 5.63
CA LEU A 217 2.22 -16.76 6.64
C LEU A 217 1.85 -17.40 7.96
N TRP A 218 2.80 -18.15 8.53
CA TRP A 218 2.79 -18.67 9.91
C TRP A 218 4.00 -18.15 10.65
N PHE A 219 3.81 -17.77 11.89
CA PHE A 219 4.89 -17.33 12.77
C PHE A 219 4.62 -17.84 14.17
N ASP A 220 5.40 -18.82 14.58
CA ASP A 220 5.17 -19.59 15.78
C ASP A 220 6.37 -19.52 16.72
N LEU A 221 6.09 -19.48 18.03
CA LEU A 221 7.07 -19.73 19.08
C LEU A 221 7.04 -21.21 19.42
N ILE A 222 8.18 -21.85 19.33
CA ILE A 222 8.34 -23.30 19.53
C ILE A 222 8.99 -23.58 20.88
N THR A 223 8.32 -24.37 21.71
CA THR A 223 8.88 -24.92 22.93
C THR A 223 9.02 -26.44 22.83
N THR A 224 9.56 -27.06 23.88
CA THR A 224 9.66 -28.52 23.93
C THR A 224 8.30 -29.20 24.15
N ALA A 225 7.30 -28.47 24.68
CA ALA A 225 6.00 -29.00 25.04
C ALA A 225 4.91 -28.64 24.03
N GLU A 226 4.95 -27.42 23.50
CA GLU A 226 3.88 -26.90 22.66
C GLU A 226 4.35 -25.78 21.72
N THR A 227 3.48 -25.42 20.78
CA THR A 227 3.68 -24.36 19.79
C THR A 227 2.66 -23.26 20.04
N PHE A 228 3.12 -22.02 20.08
CA PHE A 228 2.30 -20.84 20.29
C PHE A 228 2.24 -20.02 18.99
N PRO A 229 1.06 -19.84 18.40
CA PRO A 229 0.90 -19.10 17.16
C PRO A 229 1.10 -17.60 17.34
N MET A 230 1.19 -16.87 16.22
CA MET A 230 1.17 -15.41 16.23
C MET A 230 -0.02 -14.88 17.04
N GLY A 231 0.15 -13.73 17.68
CA GLY A 231 -0.83 -13.17 18.63
C GLY A 231 -0.64 -13.60 20.06
N SER A 232 0.14 -14.67 20.31
CA SER A 232 0.38 -15.19 21.66
C SER A 232 1.25 -14.25 22.50
N LYS A 233 0.99 -14.25 23.81
CA LYS A 233 1.79 -13.55 24.81
C LYS A 233 2.27 -14.55 25.84
N ILE A 234 3.57 -14.76 25.90
CA ILE A 234 4.19 -15.84 26.65
C ILE A 234 5.27 -15.29 27.56
N SER A 235 5.28 -15.74 28.81
CA SER A 235 6.43 -15.57 29.73
C SER A 235 7.36 -16.74 29.55
N SER A 236 8.65 -16.49 29.37
CA SER A 236 9.65 -17.53 29.12
C SER A 236 10.90 -17.34 29.98
N GLU A 237 11.32 -18.43 30.62
CA GLU A 237 12.61 -18.54 31.33
C GLU A 237 13.74 -19.06 30.41
N ARG A 238 13.48 -19.15 29.10
CA ARG A 238 14.43 -19.59 28.09
C ARG A 238 14.47 -18.62 26.93
N ASN A 239 15.58 -18.59 26.23
CA ASN A 239 15.66 -17.87 24.98
C ASN A 239 14.63 -18.40 23.97
N PRO A 240 13.76 -17.55 23.42
CA PRO A 240 12.68 -17.99 22.55
C PRO A 240 13.21 -18.52 21.22
N VAL A 241 12.61 -19.61 20.77
CA VAL A 241 12.86 -20.21 19.48
C VAL A 241 11.64 -20.01 18.60
N PHE A 242 11.83 -19.48 17.42
CA PHE A 242 10.76 -19.17 16.49
C PHE A 242 10.87 -19.99 15.21
N GLU A 243 9.74 -20.31 14.65
CA GLU A 243 9.60 -20.87 13.30
C GLU A 243 8.71 -19.97 12.46
N VAL A 244 9.14 -19.69 11.25
CA VAL A 244 8.36 -18.94 10.26
C VAL A 244 8.21 -19.80 9.03
N LYS A 245 6.98 -19.87 8.50
CA LYS A 245 6.68 -20.46 7.20
C LYS A 245 5.93 -19.42 6.37
N ALA A 246 6.39 -19.18 5.15
CA ALA A 246 5.71 -18.30 4.21
C ALA A 246 5.59 -18.98 2.85
N ILE A 247 4.41 -18.87 2.23
CA ILE A 247 4.13 -19.42 0.91
C ILE A 247 3.61 -18.27 0.04
N GLY A 248 4.23 -18.08 -1.12
CA GLY A 248 3.89 -16.99 -2.03
C GLY A 248 2.49 -17.08 -2.62
N SER A 249 2.00 -15.97 -3.08
CA SER A 249 0.69 -15.86 -3.73
C SER A 249 0.67 -16.57 -5.08
N PHE A 250 -0.49 -16.99 -5.54
CA PHE A 250 -0.63 -17.55 -6.87
C PHE A 250 -0.47 -16.47 -7.95
N LYS A 251 0.29 -16.77 -9.00
CA LYS A 251 0.29 -15.99 -10.22
C LYS A 251 -1.10 -16.00 -10.84
N GLN A 252 -1.56 -14.87 -11.33
CA GLN A 252 -2.91 -14.72 -11.86
C GLN A 252 -2.94 -14.91 -13.37
N LYS A 253 -3.91 -15.67 -13.86
CA LYS A 253 -4.23 -15.79 -15.28
C LYS A 253 -5.12 -14.63 -15.74
N PRO A 254 -5.06 -14.19 -17.00
CA PRO A 254 -6.01 -13.25 -17.55
C PRO A 254 -7.47 -13.75 -17.46
N GLY A 255 -8.41 -12.83 -17.41
CA GLY A 255 -9.83 -13.12 -17.43
C GLY A 255 -10.37 -13.72 -16.12
N CYS A 256 -11.49 -14.43 -16.24
CA CYS A 256 -12.20 -15.09 -15.14
C CYS A 256 -12.12 -16.61 -15.26
N PRO A 257 -12.14 -17.36 -14.15
CA PRO A 257 -12.26 -18.82 -14.17
C PRO A 257 -13.54 -19.28 -14.90
N GLU A 258 -13.50 -20.44 -15.55
CA GLU A 258 -14.67 -21.03 -16.25
C GLU A 258 -15.89 -21.15 -15.34
N PHE A 259 -15.69 -21.49 -14.09
CA PHE A 259 -16.77 -21.56 -13.10
C PHE A 259 -17.51 -20.23 -12.97
N ASN A 260 -16.81 -19.10 -12.99
CA ASN A 260 -17.45 -17.79 -12.93
C ASN A 260 -18.19 -17.46 -14.22
N LEU A 261 -17.63 -17.85 -15.37
CA LEU A 261 -18.22 -17.62 -16.68
C LEU A 261 -19.49 -18.45 -16.89
N SER A 262 -19.57 -19.65 -16.33
CA SER A 262 -20.73 -20.54 -16.42
C SER A 262 -21.85 -20.21 -15.42
N ASN A 263 -21.51 -19.56 -14.29
CA ASN A 263 -22.47 -19.30 -13.20
C ASN A 263 -22.88 -17.82 -13.05
N ALA A 264 -22.29 -16.93 -13.83
CA ALA A 264 -22.63 -15.50 -13.80
C ALA A 264 -22.78 -14.96 -15.22
N ASP A 265 -23.78 -14.11 -15.42
CA ASP A 265 -23.93 -13.36 -16.66
C ASP A 265 -22.68 -12.51 -16.94
N ALA A 266 -22.24 -12.54 -18.20
CA ALA A 266 -21.07 -11.81 -18.66
C ALA A 266 -21.16 -10.30 -18.37
N THR A 267 -22.35 -9.71 -18.47
CA THR A 267 -22.61 -8.31 -18.14
C THR A 267 -22.35 -8.04 -16.67
N ARG A 268 -22.77 -8.97 -15.80
CA ARG A 268 -22.53 -8.87 -14.36
C ARG A 268 -21.04 -8.99 -14.02
N LEU A 269 -20.32 -9.92 -14.63
CA LEU A 269 -18.87 -10.06 -14.45
C LEU A 269 -18.14 -8.81 -14.93
N LYS A 270 -18.51 -8.27 -16.09
CA LYS A 270 -17.95 -7.01 -16.58
C LYS A 270 -18.22 -5.84 -15.62
N LYS A 271 -19.40 -5.80 -15.01
CA LYS A 271 -19.75 -4.76 -14.03
C LYS A 271 -18.98 -4.90 -12.72
N ILE A 272 -18.78 -6.12 -12.22
CA ILE A 272 -18.18 -6.37 -10.90
C ILE A 272 -16.66 -6.35 -10.97
N CYS A 273 -16.04 -7.08 -11.87
CA CYS A 273 -14.60 -7.30 -11.95
C CYS A 273 -13.98 -6.89 -13.30
N LYS A 274 -14.74 -6.17 -14.14
CA LYS A 274 -14.28 -5.71 -15.47
C LYS A 274 -13.80 -6.84 -16.39
N GLY A 275 -14.20 -8.08 -16.12
CA GLY A 275 -13.72 -9.26 -16.84
C GLY A 275 -12.44 -9.87 -16.25
N GLU A 276 -11.88 -9.25 -15.22
CA GLU A 276 -10.64 -9.67 -14.58
C GLU A 276 -10.90 -10.14 -13.15
N CYS A 277 -11.41 -11.35 -13.02
CA CYS A 277 -11.67 -11.99 -11.73
C CYS A 277 -10.36 -12.51 -11.10
N TYR A 278 -10.40 -12.85 -9.80
CA TYR A 278 -9.37 -13.69 -9.20
C TYR A 278 -9.32 -15.03 -9.95
N ASN A 279 -8.23 -15.27 -10.68
CA ASN A 279 -8.04 -16.40 -11.57
C ASN A 279 -6.65 -17.00 -11.37
N PRO A 280 -6.44 -17.74 -10.27
CA PRO A 280 -5.12 -18.25 -9.93
C PRO A 280 -4.65 -19.31 -10.94
N SER A 281 -3.36 -19.27 -11.23
CA SER A 281 -2.66 -20.39 -11.88
C SER A 281 -2.31 -21.46 -10.84
N GLU A 282 -1.65 -22.52 -11.27
CA GLU A 282 -1.08 -23.52 -10.37
C GLU A 282 0.29 -23.10 -9.82
N GLU A 283 0.88 -22.06 -10.38
CA GLU A 283 2.19 -21.56 -10.04
C GLU A 283 2.10 -20.44 -9.01
N ARG A 284 2.95 -20.53 -7.98
CA ARG A 284 3.10 -19.50 -6.95
C ARG A 284 4.32 -18.63 -7.21
N ARG A 285 4.26 -17.40 -6.72
CA ARG A 285 5.44 -16.54 -6.62
C ARG A 285 6.38 -17.08 -5.55
N ASN A 286 7.67 -16.93 -5.77
CA ASN A 286 8.66 -17.33 -4.77
C ASN A 286 8.73 -16.32 -3.63
N ILE A 287 8.87 -16.79 -2.41
CA ILE A 287 9.30 -15.94 -1.30
C ILE A 287 10.80 -15.73 -1.43
N THR A 288 11.25 -14.49 -1.53
CA THR A 288 12.66 -14.16 -1.71
C THR A 288 13.40 -14.04 -0.39
N ARG A 289 12.71 -13.51 0.65
CA ARG A 289 13.31 -13.40 1.98
C ARG A 289 12.25 -13.25 3.08
N ILE A 290 12.67 -13.55 4.29
CA ILE A 290 11.91 -13.30 5.52
C ILE A 290 12.72 -12.34 6.40
N GLU A 291 12.11 -11.24 6.80
CA GLU A 291 12.68 -10.25 7.70
C GLU A 291 12.01 -10.33 9.06
N VAL A 292 12.80 -10.25 10.12
CA VAL A 292 12.31 -10.26 11.49
C VAL A 292 12.55 -8.89 12.12
N VAL A 293 11.52 -8.34 12.71
CA VAL A 293 11.58 -7.12 13.50
C VAL A 293 11.49 -7.46 14.98
N LYS A 294 12.41 -6.90 15.78
CA LYS A 294 12.37 -6.99 17.24
C LYS A 294 12.11 -5.60 17.82
N ILE A 295 11.09 -5.49 18.64
CA ILE A 295 10.73 -4.27 19.37
C ILE A 295 10.84 -4.56 20.86
N THR A 296 11.59 -3.74 21.56
CA THR A 296 11.73 -3.81 23.01
C THR A 296 10.94 -2.65 23.61
N PRO A 297 9.81 -2.90 24.32
CA PRO A 297 9.04 -1.82 24.93
C PRO A 297 9.84 -1.05 25.99
N GLN A 298 9.50 0.23 26.17
CA GLN A 298 10.12 1.11 27.17
C GLN A 298 10.07 0.48 28.59
N ASN A 299 11.14 0.68 29.36
CA ASN A 299 11.23 0.26 30.76
C ASN A 299 11.00 1.41 31.75
N TYR A 300 11.10 2.65 31.31
CA TYR A 300 10.87 3.85 32.12
C TYR A 300 10.34 4.99 31.24
N ASN A 301 9.74 5.99 31.91
CA ASN A 301 9.26 7.18 31.21
C ASN A 301 10.40 7.85 30.43
N ASP A 302 10.06 8.36 29.25
CA ASP A 302 10.98 9.12 28.37
C ASP A 302 12.21 8.35 27.85
N GLU A 303 12.24 7.01 28.03
CA GLU A 303 13.25 6.18 27.36
C GLU A 303 13.17 6.40 25.83
N PRO A 304 14.27 6.71 25.15
CA PRO A 304 14.27 6.97 23.71
C PRO A 304 13.78 5.75 22.92
N ILE A 305 12.69 5.89 22.14
CA ILE A 305 12.03 4.77 21.45
C ILE A 305 12.81 4.29 20.24
N GLY A 306 13.45 5.16 19.48
CA GLY A 306 14.16 4.79 18.26
C GLY A 306 15.11 3.59 18.41
N PRO A 307 15.99 3.57 19.42
CA PRO A 307 16.91 2.44 19.66
C PRO A 307 16.22 1.12 20.06
N LEU A 308 14.98 1.18 20.53
CA LEU A 308 14.21 0.02 20.96
C LEU A 308 13.58 -0.76 19.78
N ILE A 309 13.60 -0.18 18.58
CA ILE A 309 13.05 -0.78 17.36
C ILE A 309 14.22 -1.23 16.48
N LYS A 310 14.40 -2.54 16.38
CA LYS A 310 15.40 -3.16 15.51
C LYS A 310 14.70 -3.66 14.25
N ASP A 311 14.80 -2.89 13.17
CA ASP A 311 14.17 -3.20 11.87
C ASP A 311 15.21 -3.05 10.73
N ALA A 312 15.52 -4.10 9.99
CA ALA A 312 15.22 -5.50 10.29
C ALA A 312 16.28 -6.04 11.28
N TRP A 313 15.84 -6.71 12.35
CA TRP A 313 16.77 -7.31 13.31
C TRP A 313 17.50 -8.53 12.73
N LYS A 314 16.78 -9.36 11.96
CA LYS A 314 17.34 -10.48 11.19
C LYS A 314 16.72 -10.52 9.80
N VAL A 315 17.53 -10.97 8.84
CA VAL A 315 17.09 -11.21 7.46
C VAL A 315 17.53 -12.63 7.08
N PHE A 316 16.63 -13.37 6.46
CA PHE A 316 16.87 -14.73 5.96
C PHE A 316 16.50 -14.75 4.48
N GLU A 317 17.48 -14.97 3.63
CA GLU A 317 17.25 -15.22 2.21
C GLU A 317 16.60 -16.60 2.01
N CYS A 318 15.72 -16.69 1.03
CA CYS A 318 14.97 -17.90 0.73
C CYS A 318 15.33 -18.41 -0.67
N GLU A 319 15.61 -19.70 -0.78
CA GLU A 319 15.76 -20.33 -2.08
C GLU A 319 14.40 -20.41 -2.80
N PRO A 320 14.37 -20.23 -4.13
CA PRO A 320 13.14 -20.32 -4.90
C PRO A 320 12.43 -21.68 -4.70
N SER A 321 11.18 -21.66 -4.26
CA SER A 321 10.39 -22.85 -4.01
C SER A 321 8.89 -22.60 -4.10
N GLN A 322 8.17 -23.48 -4.78
CA GLN A 322 6.70 -23.47 -4.83
C GLN A 322 6.07 -23.90 -3.50
N GLU A 323 6.82 -24.59 -2.63
CA GLU A 323 6.40 -24.96 -1.28
C GLU A 323 6.57 -23.82 -0.26
N GLY A 324 7.21 -22.72 -0.71
CA GLY A 324 7.50 -21.54 0.10
C GLY A 324 8.85 -21.62 0.83
N CYS A 325 9.01 -20.76 1.82
CA CYS A 325 10.21 -20.61 2.61
C CYS A 325 9.91 -20.93 4.07
N LYS A 326 10.75 -21.74 4.70
CA LYS A 326 10.67 -22.08 6.11
C LYS A 326 12.00 -21.80 6.80
N ILE A 327 11.95 -21.02 7.88
CA ILE A 327 13.14 -20.69 8.67
C ILE A 327 12.88 -20.94 10.15
N ARG A 328 13.99 -21.14 10.88
CA ARG A 328 13.96 -21.25 12.34
C ARG A 328 15.08 -20.42 12.93
N PHE A 329 14.79 -19.69 13.99
CA PHE A 329 15.79 -18.85 14.65
C PHE A 329 15.53 -18.72 16.15
N THR A 330 16.55 -18.25 16.87
CA THR A 330 16.51 -18.02 18.31
C THR A 330 16.95 -16.60 18.62
N ASP A 331 16.30 -15.96 19.56
CA ASP A 331 16.83 -14.76 20.20
C ASP A 331 17.75 -15.17 21.37
N LYS A 332 19.04 -15.19 21.10
CA LYS A 332 20.06 -15.64 22.08
C LYS A 332 20.30 -14.61 23.19
N ASP A 333 19.90 -13.36 22.97
CA ASP A 333 20.11 -12.27 23.90
C ASP A 333 18.89 -11.98 24.79
N PHE A 334 17.74 -12.61 24.56
CA PHE A 334 16.50 -12.34 25.27
C PHE A 334 16.65 -12.38 26.80
N LEU A 335 17.20 -13.48 27.34
CA LEU A 335 17.41 -13.61 28.78
C LEU A 335 18.46 -12.64 29.31
N LYS A 336 19.49 -12.35 28.53
CA LYS A 336 20.53 -11.39 28.88
C LYS A 336 20.00 -9.97 28.92
N ASP A 337 19.13 -9.61 27.95
CA ASP A 337 18.48 -8.31 27.89
C ASP A 337 17.51 -8.12 29.07
N GLY A 338 16.90 -9.19 29.57
CA GLY A 338 16.00 -9.20 30.71
C GLY A 338 14.76 -8.30 30.52
N ARG A 339 14.30 -8.15 29.29
CA ARG A 339 13.23 -7.23 28.91
C ARG A 339 12.19 -7.92 28.06
N ASP A 340 10.95 -7.43 28.17
CA ASP A 340 9.89 -7.83 27.23
C ASP A 340 10.32 -7.52 25.79
N SER A 341 9.88 -8.37 24.88
CA SER A 341 10.14 -8.19 23.46
C SER A 341 8.91 -8.56 22.64
N VAL A 342 8.63 -7.77 21.63
CA VAL A 342 7.62 -8.02 20.61
C VAL A 342 8.33 -8.37 19.32
N TYR A 343 7.90 -9.43 18.69
CA TYR A 343 8.45 -9.89 17.42
C TYR A 343 7.35 -9.93 16.37
N TYR A 344 7.67 -9.50 15.17
CA TYR A 344 6.86 -9.78 14.00
C TYR A 344 7.75 -10.00 12.77
N VAL A 345 7.18 -10.56 11.72
CA VAL A 345 7.91 -10.92 10.52
C VAL A 345 7.28 -10.30 9.27
N ARG A 346 8.10 -10.10 8.26
CA ARG A 346 7.68 -9.73 6.91
C ARG A 346 8.17 -10.81 5.96
N ALA A 347 7.25 -11.41 5.22
CA ALA A 347 7.58 -12.28 4.10
C ALA A 347 7.50 -11.47 2.82
N ILE A 348 8.55 -11.50 2.02
CA ILE A 348 8.66 -10.74 0.79
C ILE A 348 8.75 -11.73 -0.38
N GLU A 349 7.79 -11.65 -1.28
CA GLU A 349 7.79 -12.44 -2.51
C GLU A 349 8.51 -11.70 -3.65
N GLU A 350 8.79 -12.41 -4.72
CA GLU A 350 9.39 -11.85 -5.93
C GLU A 350 8.57 -10.65 -6.44
N PRO A 351 9.23 -9.66 -7.08
CA PRO A 351 8.57 -8.48 -7.60
C PRO A 351 7.42 -8.84 -8.55
N SER A 352 6.34 -8.08 -8.46
CA SER A 352 5.20 -8.16 -9.38
C SER A 352 4.93 -6.80 -10.00
N LEU A 353 4.19 -6.79 -11.09
CA LEU A 353 3.77 -5.55 -11.72
C LEU A 353 3.07 -4.64 -10.71
N ARG A 354 3.37 -3.36 -10.80
CA ARG A 354 2.72 -2.33 -9.99
C ARG A 354 1.23 -2.27 -10.26
N VAL A 355 0.52 -1.60 -9.36
CA VAL A 355 -0.88 -1.24 -9.59
C VAL A 355 -0.96 -0.48 -10.91
N ASN A 356 -1.83 -0.95 -11.82
CA ASN A 356 -1.96 -0.43 -13.18
C ASN A 356 -0.66 -0.42 -14.03
N GLY A 357 0.33 -1.24 -13.66
CA GLY A 357 1.55 -1.37 -14.44
C GLY A 357 1.30 -1.75 -15.90
N ASP A 358 0.25 -2.55 -16.15
CA ASP A 358 -0.16 -2.92 -17.50
C ASP A 358 -1.00 -1.83 -18.20
N ASN A 359 -1.56 -0.88 -17.45
CA ASN A 359 -2.54 0.09 -17.97
C ASN A 359 -1.98 1.51 -18.11
N LEU A 360 -0.75 1.74 -17.71
CA LEU A 360 -0.12 3.05 -17.84
C LEU A 360 0.29 3.37 -19.28
N ARG A 361 0.15 2.40 -20.22
CA ARG A 361 0.52 2.58 -21.63
C ARG A 361 1.85 3.29 -21.79
N CYS A 362 2.82 2.80 -21.01
CA CYS A 362 4.16 3.33 -21.00
C CYS A 362 4.88 3.07 -22.32
N GLU A 363 5.57 4.08 -22.81
CA GLU A 363 6.73 3.86 -23.68
C GLU A 363 7.91 3.56 -22.75
N TYR A 364 8.61 2.47 -23.02
CA TYR A 364 9.72 2.03 -22.18
C TYR A 364 11.04 2.31 -22.89
N ASP A 365 12.07 2.67 -22.11
CA ASP A 365 13.45 2.68 -22.60
C ASP A 365 14.03 1.26 -22.68
N ASP A 366 15.28 1.16 -23.16
CA ASP A 366 15.98 -0.12 -23.31
C ASP A 366 16.26 -0.79 -21.94
N GLU A 367 16.24 -0.02 -20.85
CA GLU A 367 16.39 -0.50 -19.47
C GLU A 367 15.04 -0.92 -18.84
N GLY A 368 13.92 -0.73 -19.53
CA GLY A 368 12.59 -1.10 -19.06
C GLY A 368 11.93 -0.08 -18.14
N ASN A 369 12.42 1.15 -18.10
CA ASN A 369 11.77 2.23 -17.35
C ASN A 369 10.68 2.88 -18.21
N CYS A 370 9.57 3.26 -17.57
CA CYS A 370 8.52 4.02 -18.22
C CYS A 370 8.99 5.47 -18.42
N VAL A 371 9.26 5.84 -19.66
CA VAL A 371 9.75 7.20 -20.02
C VAL A 371 8.64 8.12 -20.47
N LYS A 372 7.50 7.57 -20.92
CA LYS A 372 6.33 8.34 -21.33
C LYS A 372 5.06 7.54 -21.12
N VAL A 373 3.99 8.20 -20.72
CA VAL A 373 2.65 7.61 -20.65
C VAL A 373 1.76 8.21 -21.72
N ASN A 374 1.11 7.32 -22.47
CA ASN A 374 0.15 7.72 -23.49
C ASN A 374 -1.27 7.80 -22.88
N ILE A 375 -1.70 8.98 -22.52
CA ILE A 375 -2.96 9.23 -21.80
C ILE A 375 -4.16 9.12 -22.73
N CYS A 376 -5.24 8.46 -22.26
CA CYS A 376 -6.55 8.53 -22.91
C CYS A 376 -7.33 9.74 -22.40
N HIS A 377 -7.49 10.74 -23.23
CA HIS A 377 -8.33 11.88 -22.89
C HIS A 377 -9.83 11.50 -22.94
N GLY A 378 -10.55 11.78 -21.86
CA GLY A 378 -11.99 11.62 -21.77
C GLY A 378 -12.50 10.23 -21.47
N SER A 379 -11.70 9.19 -21.52
CA SER A 379 -12.05 7.83 -21.13
C SER A 379 -10.82 7.10 -20.62
N TYR A 380 -10.93 6.47 -19.46
CA TYR A 380 -9.89 5.56 -18.94
C TYR A 380 -9.99 4.15 -19.50
N LEU A 381 -10.87 3.93 -20.49
CA LEU A 381 -11.09 2.63 -21.07
C LEU A 381 -10.16 2.43 -22.25
N THR A 382 -9.47 1.31 -22.25
CA THR A 382 -8.65 0.84 -23.36
C THR A 382 -9.22 -0.44 -23.94
N ASP A 383 -8.88 -0.72 -25.19
CA ASP A 383 -9.15 -2.02 -25.79
C ASP A 383 -8.10 -3.06 -25.33
N LYS A 384 -8.22 -4.29 -25.86
CA LYS A 384 -7.30 -5.40 -25.54
C LYS A 384 -5.85 -5.15 -25.99
N ASN A 385 -5.60 -4.15 -26.83
CA ASN A 385 -4.28 -3.77 -27.33
C ASN A 385 -3.80 -2.46 -26.68
N ASP A 386 -4.45 -2.06 -25.60
CA ASP A 386 -4.17 -0.83 -24.86
C ASP A 386 -4.36 0.47 -25.66
N ASN A 387 -5.19 0.44 -26.71
CA ASN A 387 -5.59 1.65 -27.41
C ASN A 387 -6.75 2.33 -26.67
N CYS A 388 -6.73 3.66 -26.66
CA CYS A 388 -7.80 4.44 -26.06
C CYS A 388 -9.14 4.18 -26.77
N LEU A 389 -10.16 3.82 -26.01
CA LEU A 389 -11.53 3.77 -26.50
C LEU A 389 -12.08 5.20 -26.58
N ALA A 390 -12.81 5.51 -27.65
CA ALA A 390 -13.53 6.77 -27.72
C ALA A 390 -14.52 6.86 -26.55
N PRO A 391 -14.77 8.07 -25.97
CA PRO A 391 -15.83 8.24 -25.00
C PRO A 391 -17.14 7.73 -25.63
N SER A 392 -17.83 6.83 -24.93
CA SER A 392 -19.20 6.49 -25.34
C SER A 392 -20.06 7.73 -25.12
N GLU A 393 -20.71 8.19 -26.19
CA GLU A 393 -21.72 9.24 -26.17
C GLU A 393 -22.83 8.94 -25.15
#